data_a3c9b1365950c5599d9f3548bf171eb2
#
_entry.id   a3c9b1365950c5599d9f3548bf171eb2
#
_cell.length_a   1.000
_cell.length_b   1.000
_cell.length_c   1.000
_cell.angle_alpha   90.00
_cell.angle_beta   90.00
_cell.angle_gamma   90.00
#
_symmetry.space_group_name_H-M   'P 1'
#
loop_
_entity.id
_entity.type
_entity.pdbx_description
1 polymer ?
#
loop_
_entity_poly.entity_id
_entity_poly.type
_entity_poly.pdbx_seq_one_letter_code
_entity_poly.pdbx_strand_id
1 'polypeptide(L)'
;DDYVEFDFYYSLIMKAQTENADIVVGKTVIETEQGQRFINHFHDSSLDFDCLEGAAVKRAFWSQRGRCYSWHTVWNKLYSRALWNEAMPYYKQITTHVIMTEDIGFSSVLFYLAKKVVKVNTSAYFYCENEGASTNSRNMTIIKFKKNMSDITTVFDFVKKFLESQNADAEIMEDYDAFREYYARLWLGLVQGDFVGKYKKEALTYIERLHPDLQTRMQPEDYFYDSLRTPWNNGIEVAKTLVADDSIEYVSFDIFDTLITRPLYQPQHVFELMDREFKTLVNTNVSFLKIRTDGETAARCRHGKLFPEEQDVTLDEIYEEIKERYSLDDVVIQRLMALEKELEISLSRPRGTIKELFKLAKDLKKKVIVVSDMYLAKETIEIILEKNGYTGYEHLYLSSDIRLTKNTGDLFKYVLNDLSISGNKILHFGDTWENDFANPQKLGIRTFFIPKTKEVFENVIQGQVTNRCASIGNWAASGIIRQNSYKESVGYGAMMATVANKYFDNPYRTFNSESDLNADPYFLGYYPVGMHLYGFAQWLIEQGKALGFKTLYFMSRDGYLPMLVYRKLAEKEKDAPQAEYIYSSRKALMPYIIKTP
;
A
#
# COMPACT_ATOMS: atom_id res chain seq x y z
N ASP A 1 18.74 21.44 2.04
CA ASP A 1 18.38 22.76 2.59
C ASP A 1 17.77 23.60 1.46
N ASP A 2 16.70 24.35 1.80
CA ASP A 2 16.03 25.25 0.86
C ASP A 2 16.95 26.39 0.41
N TYR A 3 16.72 26.94 -0.78
CA TYR A 3 17.47 28.06 -1.31
C TYR A 3 16.59 28.93 -2.22
N VAL A 4 17.10 30.10 -2.59
CA VAL A 4 16.41 31.07 -3.46
C VAL A 4 17.27 31.49 -4.64
N GLU A 5 16.66 31.94 -5.72
CA GLU A 5 17.36 32.65 -6.77
C GLU A 5 17.97 33.95 -6.24
N PHE A 6 19.08 34.34 -6.84
CA PHE A 6 19.91 35.47 -6.35
C PHE A 6 19.12 36.77 -6.15
N ASP A 7 18.15 37.06 -6.99
CA ASP A 7 17.33 38.26 -6.98
C ASP A 7 15.94 38.07 -6.32
N PHE A 8 15.68 36.93 -5.70
CA PHE A 8 14.36 36.60 -5.15
C PHE A 8 13.85 37.68 -4.18
N TYR A 9 14.56 37.93 -3.11
CA TYR A 9 14.13 38.92 -2.11
C TYR A 9 14.15 40.34 -2.66
N TYR A 10 15.09 40.66 -3.57
CA TYR A 10 15.11 41.95 -4.23
C TYR A 10 13.82 42.16 -5.05
N SER A 11 13.41 41.20 -5.83
CA SER A 11 12.17 41.24 -6.62
C SER A 11 10.93 41.40 -5.73
N LEU A 12 10.85 40.69 -4.58
CA LEU A 12 9.77 40.88 -3.63
C LEU A 12 9.75 42.30 -3.02
N ILE A 13 10.90 42.84 -2.62
CA ILE A 13 11.02 44.18 -2.03
C ILE A 13 10.61 45.24 -3.04
N MET A 14 11.11 45.16 -4.27
CA MET A 14 10.76 46.13 -5.32
C MET A 14 9.26 46.10 -5.62
N LYS A 15 8.64 44.91 -5.70
CA LYS A 15 7.20 44.78 -5.91
C LYS A 15 6.41 45.36 -4.73
N ALA A 16 6.83 45.05 -3.49
CA ALA A 16 6.21 45.58 -2.28
C ALA A 16 6.20 47.12 -2.26
N GLN A 17 7.32 47.75 -2.59
CA GLN A 17 7.47 49.22 -2.62
C GLN A 17 6.65 49.84 -3.75
N THR A 18 6.71 49.27 -4.96
CA THR A 18 6.01 49.82 -6.13
C THR A 18 4.50 49.77 -5.95
N GLU A 19 3.99 48.66 -5.37
CA GLU A 19 2.55 48.42 -5.21
C GLU A 19 2.02 48.86 -3.84
N ASN A 20 2.89 49.27 -2.91
CA ASN A 20 2.53 49.49 -1.51
C ASN A 20 1.76 48.34 -0.89
N ALA A 21 2.29 47.11 -1.06
CA ALA A 21 1.64 45.88 -0.65
C ALA A 21 2.00 45.46 0.79
N ASP A 22 1.04 44.89 1.50
CA ASP A 22 1.25 44.29 2.83
C ASP A 22 1.94 42.95 2.77
N ILE A 23 1.59 42.16 1.74
CA ILE A 23 2.16 40.82 1.49
C ILE A 23 2.57 40.72 0.03
N VAL A 24 3.77 40.22 -0.21
CA VAL A 24 4.23 39.81 -1.55
C VAL A 24 4.51 38.33 -1.56
N VAL A 25 3.85 37.60 -2.46
CA VAL A 25 4.00 36.16 -2.60
C VAL A 25 4.97 35.84 -3.72
N GLY A 26 6.02 35.07 -3.44
CA GLY A 26 7.01 34.61 -4.41
C GLY A 26 6.67 33.24 -4.98
N LYS A 27 7.21 32.96 -6.16
CA LYS A 27 7.08 31.67 -6.83
C LYS A 27 7.80 30.55 -6.04
N THR A 28 7.21 29.38 -6.00
CA THR A 28 7.80 28.18 -5.38
C THR A 28 8.07 27.11 -6.42
N VAL A 29 9.26 26.53 -6.36
CA VAL A 29 9.66 25.34 -7.13
C VAL A 29 10.04 24.26 -6.15
N ILE A 30 9.53 23.03 -6.34
CA ILE A 30 9.93 21.87 -5.56
C ILE A 30 11.12 21.21 -6.25
N GLU A 31 12.16 20.91 -5.48
CA GLU A 31 13.31 20.14 -5.93
C GLU A 31 13.38 18.83 -5.16
N THR A 32 13.37 17.71 -5.88
CA THR A 32 13.50 16.37 -5.28
C THR A 32 14.95 16.11 -4.88
N GLU A 33 15.19 15.11 -4.04
CA GLU A 33 16.54 14.65 -3.68
C GLU A 33 17.40 14.25 -4.90
N GLN A 34 16.77 13.88 -6.03
CA GLN A 34 17.45 13.55 -7.28
C GLN A 34 17.69 14.80 -8.16
N GLY A 35 17.39 16.00 -7.67
CA GLY A 35 17.57 17.26 -8.40
C GLY A 35 16.52 17.51 -9.48
N GLN A 36 15.42 16.76 -9.52
CA GLN A 36 14.29 17.04 -10.42
C GLN A 36 13.49 18.22 -9.88
N ARG A 37 13.19 19.17 -10.76
CA ARG A 37 12.45 20.38 -10.43
C ARG A 37 11.07 20.34 -11.07
N PHE A 38 10.05 20.65 -10.29
CA PHE A 38 8.69 20.75 -10.79
C PHE A 38 7.92 21.84 -10.03
N ILE A 39 6.99 22.47 -10.74
CA ILE A 39 6.00 23.33 -10.12
C ILE A 39 4.90 22.40 -9.63
N ASN A 40 4.77 22.30 -8.32
CA ASN A 40 3.67 21.50 -7.77
C ASN A 40 2.37 22.28 -7.98
N HIS A 41 1.44 21.71 -8.77
CA HIS A 41 0.10 22.28 -8.96
C HIS A 41 -0.63 22.52 -7.64
N PHE A 42 -0.30 21.76 -6.62
CA PHE A 42 -0.79 21.93 -5.26
C PHE A 42 -0.31 23.25 -4.62
N HIS A 43 0.84 23.76 -5.03
CA HIS A 43 1.42 25.00 -4.51
C HIS A 43 1.09 26.24 -5.37
N ASP A 44 0.88 26.11 -6.66
CA ASP A 44 0.86 27.25 -7.58
C ASP A 44 -0.51 27.54 -8.24
N SER A 45 -1.35 26.49 -8.44
CA SER A 45 -2.58 26.63 -9.25
C SER A 45 -3.67 27.51 -8.62
N SER A 46 -3.58 27.80 -7.33
CA SER A 46 -4.56 28.64 -6.62
C SER A 46 -4.11 30.10 -6.49
N LEU A 47 -2.90 30.40 -6.91
CA LEU A 47 -2.35 31.76 -6.90
C LEU A 47 -2.56 32.45 -8.25
N ASP A 48 -3.71 32.25 -8.88
CA ASP A 48 -4.08 32.87 -10.14
C ASP A 48 -4.61 34.30 -9.91
N PHE A 49 -3.74 35.14 -9.36
CA PHE A 49 -3.99 36.58 -9.21
C PHE A 49 -2.67 37.35 -9.34
N ASP A 50 -2.76 38.57 -9.81
CA ASP A 50 -1.62 39.52 -9.77
C ASP A 50 -1.69 40.43 -8.54
N CYS A 51 -2.89 40.85 -8.16
CA CYS A 51 -3.15 41.70 -7.01
C CYS A 51 -4.53 41.42 -6.40
N LEU A 52 -4.58 41.36 -5.07
CA LEU A 52 -5.80 41.30 -4.27
C LEU A 52 -5.85 42.47 -3.29
N GLU A 53 -7.04 43.08 -3.11
CA GLU A 53 -7.23 44.20 -2.20
C GLU A 53 -8.47 44.06 -1.33
N GLY A 54 -8.40 44.54 -0.08
CA GLY A 54 -9.51 44.61 0.85
C GLY A 54 -10.14 43.26 1.19
N ALA A 55 -11.44 43.17 1.08
CA ALA A 55 -12.18 41.91 1.40
C ALA A 55 -11.78 40.74 0.51
N ALA A 56 -11.30 40.99 -0.73
CA ALA A 56 -10.86 39.94 -1.63
C ALA A 56 -9.66 39.14 -1.08
N VAL A 57 -8.79 39.79 -0.30
CA VAL A 57 -7.64 39.09 0.34
C VAL A 57 -8.13 38.01 1.31
N LYS A 58 -9.03 38.36 2.21
CA LYS A 58 -9.57 37.43 3.20
C LYS A 58 -10.29 36.27 2.51
N ARG A 59 -11.15 36.56 1.57
CA ARG A 59 -11.94 35.56 0.84
C ARG A 59 -11.07 34.61 0.04
N ALA A 60 -10.04 35.13 -0.65
CA ALA A 60 -9.13 34.30 -1.43
C ALA A 60 -8.36 33.31 -0.55
N PHE A 61 -7.95 33.67 0.66
CA PHE A 61 -7.30 32.78 1.61
C PHE A 61 -8.25 31.70 2.14
N TRP A 62 -9.41 32.10 2.70
CA TRP A 62 -10.32 31.21 3.40
C TRP A 62 -11.06 30.26 2.46
N SER A 63 -11.45 30.72 1.26
CA SER A 63 -12.14 29.89 0.26
C SER A 63 -11.32 28.69 -0.23
N GLN A 64 -10.00 28.67 -0.01
CA GLN A 64 -9.18 27.49 -0.31
C GLN A 64 -9.44 26.32 0.65
N ARG A 65 -10.03 26.57 1.81
CA ARG A 65 -10.35 25.55 2.83
C ARG A 65 -9.17 24.62 3.12
N GLY A 66 -7.96 25.16 3.12
CA GLY A 66 -6.72 24.42 3.36
C GLY A 66 -6.17 23.58 2.21
N ARG A 67 -6.81 23.59 1.06
CA ARG A 67 -6.42 22.72 -0.07
C ARG A 67 -5.19 23.21 -0.84
N CYS A 68 -4.72 24.41 -0.57
CA CYS A 68 -3.56 24.96 -1.23
C CYS A 68 -2.48 25.43 -0.26
N TYR A 69 -1.34 24.74 -0.27
CA TYR A 69 -0.24 25.02 0.63
C TYR A 69 0.44 26.36 0.39
N SER A 70 0.47 26.87 -0.84
CA SER A 70 1.09 28.17 -1.14
C SER A 70 0.49 29.33 -0.36
N TRP A 71 -0.76 29.22 0.07
CA TRP A 71 -1.38 30.20 0.93
C TRP A 71 -0.88 30.15 2.38
N HIS A 72 -0.52 28.95 2.86
CA HIS A 72 -0.15 28.73 4.26
C HIS A 72 1.34 28.95 4.52
N THR A 73 2.21 28.63 3.56
CA THR A 73 3.66 28.76 3.73
C THR A 73 4.06 30.19 4.01
N VAL A 74 5.00 30.39 4.94
CA VAL A 74 5.50 31.74 5.29
C VAL A 74 6.83 32.08 4.65
N TRP A 75 7.61 31.10 4.26
CA TRP A 75 8.99 31.23 3.79
C TRP A 75 9.12 31.78 2.36
N ASN A 76 8.09 31.69 1.52
CA ASN A 76 8.08 32.22 0.15
C ASN A 76 7.42 33.60 0.06
N LYS A 77 7.31 34.34 1.17
CA LYS A 77 6.59 35.63 1.23
C LYS A 77 7.39 36.70 1.91
N LEU A 78 7.08 37.94 1.54
CA LEU A 78 7.54 39.15 2.23
C LEU A 78 6.32 39.82 2.88
N TYR A 79 6.48 40.23 4.14
CA TYR A 79 5.44 40.92 4.92
C TYR A 79 5.86 42.31 5.31
N SER A 80 4.94 43.30 5.22
CA SER A 80 5.22 44.64 5.69
C SER A 80 5.43 44.67 7.22
N ARG A 81 6.33 45.52 7.69
CA ARG A 81 6.58 45.69 9.12
C ARG A 81 5.32 46.16 9.86
N ALA A 82 4.49 46.97 9.22
CA ALA A 82 3.24 47.47 9.78
C ALA A 82 2.26 46.31 10.05
N LEU A 83 2.02 45.45 9.04
CA LEU A 83 1.18 44.25 9.17
C LEU A 83 1.71 43.30 10.25
N TRP A 84 3.02 43.05 10.27
CA TRP A 84 3.63 42.19 11.29
C TRP A 84 3.41 42.72 12.70
N ASN A 85 3.59 44.02 12.92
CA ASN A 85 3.37 44.66 14.21
C ASN A 85 1.89 44.57 14.65
N GLU A 86 0.96 44.67 13.70
CA GLU A 86 -0.47 44.55 13.96
C GLU A 86 -0.84 43.10 14.35
N ALA A 87 -0.20 42.11 13.74
CA ALA A 87 -0.44 40.68 14.01
C ALA A 87 0.19 40.17 15.33
N MET A 88 1.33 40.74 15.74
CA MET A 88 2.12 40.26 16.90
C MET A 88 1.35 40.09 18.21
N PRO A 89 0.41 40.97 18.60
CA PRO A 89 -0.35 40.80 19.85
C PRO A 89 -1.16 39.52 19.89
N TYR A 90 -1.63 38.99 18.74
CA TYR A 90 -2.38 37.74 18.65
C TYR A 90 -1.47 36.55 18.85
N TYR A 91 -0.28 36.53 18.23
CA TYR A 91 0.67 35.41 18.34
C TYR A 91 1.19 35.19 19.77
N LYS A 92 1.27 36.25 20.59
CA LYS A 92 1.63 36.13 22.01
C LYS A 92 0.67 35.29 22.84
N GLN A 93 -0.48 34.95 22.30
CA GLN A 93 -1.47 34.08 22.97
C GLN A 93 -1.09 32.60 22.83
N ILE A 94 -0.22 32.24 21.87
CA ILE A 94 0.33 30.88 21.76
C ILE A 94 1.46 30.74 22.77
N THR A 95 1.23 30.04 23.86
CA THR A 95 2.20 29.86 24.96
C THR A 95 2.96 28.54 24.88
N THR A 96 2.56 27.64 23.99
CA THR A 96 3.19 26.32 23.80
C THR A 96 4.06 26.32 22.56
N HIS A 97 5.15 25.54 22.60
CA HIS A 97 5.99 25.34 21.42
C HIS A 97 5.27 24.44 20.40
N VAL A 98 4.89 25.00 19.27
CA VAL A 98 4.23 24.35 18.16
C VAL A 98 5.25 24.15 17.05
N ILE A 99 5.33 22.93 16.51
CA ILE A 99 6.21 22.54 15.38
C ILE A 99 5.40 22.21 14.14
N MET A 100 4.12 21.89 14.32
CA MET A 100 3.26 21.44 13.22
C MET A 100 2.16 22.46 12.97
N THR A 101 2.02 22.87 11.71
CA THR A 101 1.01 23.83 11.23
C THR A 101 1.15 25.26 11.78
N GLU A 102 2.30 25.63 12.34
CA GLU A 102 2.59 27.00 12.78
C GLU A 102 2.40 28.00 11.65
N ASP A 103 2.77 27.63 10.41
CA ASP A 103 2.57 28.40 9.19
C ASP A 103 1.10 28.78 8.97
N ILE A 104 0.18 27.86 9.26
CA ILE A 104 -1.27 28.12 9.18
C ILE A 104 -1.67 29.18 10.20
N GLY A 105 -1.15 29.07 11.41
CA GLY A 105 -1.41 30.05 12.46
C GLY A 105 -0.97 31.46 12.06
N PHE A 106 0.24 31.58 11.53
CA PHE A 106 0.77 32.87 11.04
C PHE A 106 -0.02 33.40 9.84
N SER A 107 -0.19 32.58 8.81
CA SER A 107 -0.83 32.99 7.56
C SER A 107 -2.29 33.36 7.77
N SER A 108 -3.04 32.63 8.61
CA SER A 108 -4.43 32.93 8.90
C SER A 108 -4.64 34.35 9.44
N VAL A 109 -3.79 34.78 10.38
CA VAL A 109 -3.84 36.14 10.94
C VAL A 109 -3.37 37.19 9.93
N LEU A 110 -2.23 36.94 9.29
CA LEU A 110 -1.63 37.89 8.34
C LEU A 110 -2.53 38.17 7.14
N PHE A 111 -3.10 37.13 6.51
CA PHE A 111 -4.02 37.30 5.37
C PHE A 111 -5.37 37.90 5.80
N TYR A 112 -5.80 37.70 7.04
CA TYR A 112 -7.00 38.34 7.55
C TYR A 112 -6.83 39.84 7.74
N LEU A 113 -5.66 40.29 8.23
CA LEU A 113 -5.37 41.69 8.52
C LEU A 113 -4.85 42.46 7.29
N ALA A 114 -4.26 41.78 6.31
CA ALA A 114 -3.67 42.41 5.12
C ALA A 114 -4.73 43.12 4.28
N LYS A 115 -4.36 44.31 3.77
CA LYS A 115 -5.19 45.15 2.90
C LYS A 115 -4.85 44.94 1.43
N LYS A 116 -3.59 44.61 1.11
CA LYS A 116 -3.13 44.39 -0.26
C LYS A 116 -2.11 43.25 -0.33
N VAL A 117 -2.34 42.31 -1.24
CA VAL A 117 -1.46 41.16 -1.54
C VAL A 117 -1.14 41.16 -3.03
N VAL A 118 0.14 41.02 -3.38
CA VAL A 118 0.60 40.96 -4.78
C VAL A 118 1.52 39.75 -4.97
N LYS A 119 1.69 39.34 -6.23
CA LYS A 119 2.51 38.16 -6.59
C LYS A 119 3.71 38.54 -7.46
N VAL A 120 4.82 37.82 -7.30
CA VAL A 120 6.02 37.88 -8.15
C VAL A 120 6.29 36.49 -8.71
N ASN A 121 6.41 36.40 -10.05
CA ASN A 121 6.67 35.16 -10.78
C ASN A 121 8.04 35.10 -11.46
N THR A 122 8.83 36.18 -11.36
CA THR A 122 10.10 36.35 -12.08
C THR A 122 11.28 35.67 -11.41
N SER A 123 11.16 35.36 -10.12
CA SER A 123 12.20 34.68 -9.34
C SER A 123 11.57 33.67 -8.37
N ALA A 124 12.28 32.61 -8.03
CA ALA A 124 11.74 31.47 -7.31
C ALA A 124 12.45 31.13 -5.99
N TYR A 125 11.67 30.62 -5.06
CA TYR A 125 12.10 29.90 -3.88
C TYR A 125 12.10 28.39 -4.19
N PHE A 126 13.20 27.70 -3.91
CA PHE A 126 13.34 26.27 -4.10
C PHE A 126 13.15 25.54 -2.78
N TYR A 127 12.03 24.82 -2.70
CA TYR A 127 11.73 23.94 -1.58
C TYR A 127 12.34 22.57 -1.86
N CYS A 128 13.33 22.17 -1.07
CA CYS A 128 14.02 20.90 -1.22
C CYS A 128 13.36 19.82 -0.38
N GLU A 129 12.93 18.72 -1.02
CA GLU A 129 12.40 17.58 -0.29
C GLU A 129 13.45 16.99 0.66
N ASN A 130 13.06 16.73 1.89
CA ASN A 130 13.93 16.19 2.94
C ASN A 130 13.24 15.04 3.65
N GLU A 131 13.90 13.85 3.67
CA GLU A 131 13.41 12.68 4.39
C GLU A 131 13.21 12.92 5.90
N GLY A 132 13.97 13.83 6.49
CA GLY A 132 13.90 14.22 7.90
C GLY A 132 12.74 15.15 8.27
N ALA A 133 11.97 15.65 7.29
CA ALA A 133 10.91 16.62 7.54
C ALA A 133 9.89 16.13 8.58
N SER A 134 9.39 17.09 9.38
CA SER A 134 8.38 16.81 10.42
C SER A 134 7.07 16.26 9.85
N THR A 135 6.74 16.62 8.61
CA THR A 135 5.56 16.19 7.86
C THR A 135 5.74 14.85 7.14
N ASN A 136 6.98 14.31 7.10
CA ASN A 136 7.22 13.06 6.38
C ASN A 136 6.53 11.89 7.08
N SER A 137 5.51 11.31 6.44
CA SER A 137 4.74 10.17 6.94
C SER A 137 5.60 8.91 7.10
N ARG A 138 6.66 8.76 6.29
CA ARG A 138 7.56 7.60 6.33
C ARG A 138 8.21 7.38 7.71
N ASN A 139 8.33 8.43 8.53
CA ASN A 139 8.93 8.37 9.86
C ASN A 139 7.93 8.64 11.00
N MET A 140 6.62 8.44 10.73
CA MET A 140 5.58 8.72 11.70
C MET A 140 5.52 7.65 12.80
N THR A 141 5.85 8.04 14.05
CA THR A 141 5.63 7.23 15.25
C THR A 141 4.35 7.68 15.94
N ILE A 142 3.78 6.84 16.81
CA ILE A 142 2.60 7.22 17.60
C ILE A 142 2.85 8.44 18.49
N ILE A 143 4.06 8.60 18.99
CA ILE A 143 4.45 9.76 19.82
C ILE A 143 4.50 11.03 18.95
N LYS A 144 5.17 10.97 17.79
CA LYS A 144 5.23 12.06 16.83
C LYS A 144 3.82 12.42 16.33
N PHE A 145 3.01 11.41 16.02
CA PHE A 145 1.63 11.58 15.62
C PHE A 145 0.81 12.36 16.66
N LYS A 146 0.83 11.94 17.92
CA LYS A 146 0.11 12.62 19.01
C LYS A 146 0.59 14.05 19.20
N LYS A 147 1.89 14.30 19.11
CA LYS A 147 2.46 15.66 19.18
C LYS A 147 1.94 16.51 18.04
N ASN A 148 2.02 16.03 16.80
CA ASN A 148 1.55 16.74 15.62
C ASN A 148 0.04 17.04 15.69
N MET A 149 -0.78 16.07 16.07
CA MET A 149 -2.23 16.27 16.26
C MET A 149 -2.55 17.30 17.35
N SER A 150 -1.78 17.28 18.46
CA SER A 150 -1.91 18.29 19.52
C SER A 150 -1.56 19.70 19.02
N ASP A 151 -0.50 19.82 18.21
CA ASP A 151 -0.08 21.09 17.63
C ASP A 151 -1.13 21.63 16.66
N ILE A 152 -1.61 20.78 15.75
CA ILE A 152 -2.68 21.11 14.80
C ILE A 152 -3.92 21.64 15.54
N THR A 153 -4.36 20.92 16.59
CA THR A 153 -5.52 21.33 17.39
C THR A 153 -5.27 22.69 18.05
N THR A 154 -4.08 22.88 18.63
CA THR A 154 -3.70 24.15 19.28
C THR A 154 -3.73 25.32 18.29
N VAL A 155 -3.22 25.12 17.08
CA VAL A 155 -3.22 26.15 16.04
C VAL A 155 -4.62 26.48 15.56
N PHE A 156 -5.45 25.49 15.28
CA PHE A 156 -6.83 25.73 14.84
C PHE A 156 -7.68 26.37 15.94
N ASP A 157 -7.52 25.97 17.21
CA ASP A 157 -8.19 26.64 18.35
C ASP A 157 -7.75 28.10 18.50
N PHE A 158 -6.47 28.40 18.29
CA PHE A 158 -5.95 29.76 18.25
C PHE A 158 -6.59 30.56 17.10
N VAL A 159 -6.59 30.01 15.89
CA VAL A 159 -7.19 30.67 14.70
C VAL A 159 -8.67 30.94 14.91
N LYS A 160 -9.42 29.99 15.49
CA LYS A 160 -10.82 30.19 15.84
C LYS A 160 -11.04 31.37 16.75
N LYS A 161 -10.30 31.42 17.88
CA LYS A 161 -10.38 32.53 18.83
C LYS A 161 -10.04 33.87 18.19
N PHE A 162 -9.04 33.88 17.30
CA PHE A 162 -8.69 35.07 16.54
C PHE A 162 -9.87 35.53 15.67
N LEU A 163 -10.44 34.65 14.84
CA LEU A 163 -11.57 34.99 13.97
C LEU A 163 -12.79 35.47 14.76
N GLU A 164 -13.12 34.82 15.87
CA GLU A 164 -14.18 35.23 16.79
C GLU A 164 -13.90 36.65 17.37
N SER A 165 -12.65 36.94 17.75
CA SER A 165 -12.27 38.27 18.26
C SER A 165 -12.38 39.36 17.20
N GLN A 166 -12.28 39.01 15.93
CA GLN A 166 -12.43 39.93 14.78
C GLN A 166 -13.90 40.05 14.30
N ASN A 167 -14.84 39.35 14.92
CA ASN A 167 -16.23 39.22 14.45
C ASN A 167 -16.28 38.81 12.97
N ALA A 168 -15.51 37.78 12.59
CA ALA A 168 -15.46 37.26 11.23
C ALA A 168 -16.86 36.89 10.75
N ASP A 169 -17.13 37.13 9.47
CA ASP A 169 -18.43 36.80 8.88
C ASP A 169 -18.68 35.28 8.83
N ALA A 170 -19.96 34.91 8.64
CA ALA A 170 -20.37 33.50 8.67
C ALA A 170 -19.72 32.67 7.57
N GLU A 171 -19.45 33.27 6.39
CA GLU A 171 -18.80 32.60 5.27
C GLU A 171 -17.35 32.20 5.61
N ILE A 172 -16.59 33.11 6.23
CA ILE A 172 -15.23 32.83 6.70
C ILE A 172 -15.22 31.76 7.81
N MET A 173 -16.20 31.79 8.71
CA MET A 173 -16.30 30.77 9.77
C MET A 173 -16.63 29.39 9.20
N GLU A 174 -17.50 29.30 8.20
CA GLU A 174 -17.79 28.05 7.49
C GLU A 174 -16.53 27.51 6.75
N ASP A 175 -15.80 28.39 6.07
CA ASP A 175 -14.55 28.03 5.41
C ASP A 175 -13.47 27.58 6.41
N TYR A 176 -13.40 28.22 7.58
CA TYR A 176 -12.52 27.78 8.68
C TYR A 176 -12.89 26.37 9.17
N ASP A 177 -14.17 26.08 9.42
CA ASP A 177 -14.59 24.77 9.87
C ASP A 177 -14.28 23.69 8.82
N ALA A 178 -14.52 23.97 7.54
CA ALA A 178 -14.12 23.09 6.43
C ALA A 178 -12.61 22.87 6.35
N PHE A 179 -11.80 23.92 6.62
CA PHE A 179 -10.36 23.82 6.66
C PHE A 179 -9.87 22.92 7.80
N ARG A 180 -10.38 23.14 9.00
CA ARG A 180 -10.11 22.30 10.18
C ARG A 180 -10.46 20.83 9.93
N GLU A 181 -11.63 20.58 9.36
CA GLU A 181 -12.07 19.22 9.01
C GLU A 181 -11.15 18.59 7.95
N TYR A 182 -10.77 19.34 6.92
CA TYR A 182 -9.85 18.84 5.87
C TYR A 182 -8.53 18.36 6.46
N TYR A 183 -7.91 19.13 7.35
CA TYR A 183 -6.67 18.73 8.00
C TYR A 183 -6.84 17.52 8.92
N ALA A 184 -7.92 17.46 9.68
CA ALA A 184 -8.20 16.30 10.52
C ALA A 184 -8.39 15.02 9.67
N ARG A 185 -9.05 15.13 8.51
CA ARG A 185 -9.21 14.01 7.56
C ARG A 185 -7.91 13.59 6.89
N LEU A 186 -7.01 14.52 6.57
CA LEU A 186 -5.66 14.19 6.07
C LEU A 186 -4.92 13.30 7.06
N TRP A 187 -4.94 13.66 8.34
CA TRP A 187 -4.27 12.89 9.39
C TRP A 187 -4.98 11.58 9.71
N LEU A 188 -6.30 11.53 9.58
CA LEU A 188 -7.04 10.27 9.62
C LEU A 188 -6.61 9.33 8.48
N GLY A 189 -6.44 9.83 7.27
CA GLY A 189 -5.92 9.07 6.13
C GLY A 189 -4.53 8.49 6.37
N LEU A 190 -3.62 9.26 6.99
CA LEU A 190 -2.30 8.77 7.39
C LEU A 190 -2.40 7.62 8.40
N VAL A 191 -3.30 7.73 9.40
CA VAL A 191 -3.52 6.64 10.37
C VAL A 191 -4.04 5.38 9.69
N GLN A 192 -4.96 5.53 8.75
CA GLN A 192 -5.52 4.40 8.01
C GLN A 192 -4.48 3.70 7.12
N GLY A 193 -3.54 4.46 6.54
CA GLY A 193 -2.49 3.95 5.66
C GLY A 193 -1.24 3.44 6.38
N ASP A 194 -0.78 4.16 7.41
CA ASP A 194 0.56 3.97 7.99
C ASP A 194 0.57 3.26 9.35
N PHE A 195 -0.56 3.25 10.06
CA PHE A 195 -0.64 2.61 11.38
C PHE A 195 -1.40 1.28 11.32
N VAL A 196 -0.98 0.34 12.17
CA VAL A 196 -1.59 -0.99 12.28
C VAL A 196 -1.80 -1.40 13.73
N GLY A 197 -2.76 -2.32 13.97
CA GLY A 197 -3.04 -2.93 15.25
C GLY A 197 -3.26 -1.92 16.37
N LYS A 198 -2.62 -2.14 17.52
CA LYS A 198 -2.76 -1.28 18.72
C LYS A 198 -2.41 0.18 18.49
N TYR A 199 -1.46 0.48 17.59
CA TYR A 199 -1.07 1.86 17.27
C TYR A 199 -2.12 2.56 16.42
N LYS A 200 -2.73 1.86 15.49
CA LYS A 200 -3.88 2.37 14.73
C LYS A 200 -5.03 2.70 15.67
N LYS A 201 -5.38 1.76 16.56
CA LYS A 201 -6.41 1.96 17.58
C LYS A 201 -6.11 3.17 18.47
N GLU A 202 -4.88 3.26 18.97
CA GLU A 202 -4.44 4.37 19.82
C GLU A 202 -4.49 5.72 19.11
N ALA A 203 -4.09 5.77 17.83
CA ALA A 203 -4.15 6.97 17.01
C ALA A 203 -5.59 7.39 16.71
N LEU A 204 -6.46 6.44 16.33
CA LEU A 204 -7.89 6.70 16.09
C LEU A 204 -8.59 7.21 17.35
N THR A 205 -8.37 6.57 18.50
CA THR A 205 -8.91 7.04 19.79
C THR A 205 -8.42 8.45 20.13
N TYR A 206 -7.18 8.78 19.76
CA TYR A 206 -6.65 10.13 19.98
C TYR A 206 -7.30 11.17 19.07
N ILE A 207 -7.52 10.85 17.77
CA ILE A 207 -8.24 11.73 16.84
C ILE A 207 -9.68 11.94 17.32
N GLU A 208 -10.39 10.87 17.69
CA GLU A 208 -11.78 10.93 18.15
C GLU A 208 -11.94 11.84 19.39
N ARG A 209 -10.96 11.80 20.29
CA ARG A 209 -10.95 12.69 21.45
C ARG A 209 -10.79 14.17 21.07
N LEU A 210 -9.95 14.47 20.07
CA LEU A 210 -9.70 15.84 19.62
C LEU A 210 -10.75 16.35 18.63
N HIS A 211 -11.34 15.45 17.87
CA HIS A 211 -12.33 15.72 16.83
C HIS A 211 -13.51 14.73 16.91
N PRO A 212 -14.41 14.86 17.91
CA PRO A 212 -15.50 13.90 18.14
C PRO A 212 -16.50 13.79 16.98
N ASP A 213 -16.55 14.78 16.13
CA ASP A 213 -17.38 14.88 14.92
C ASP A 213 -16.88 14.02 13.74
N LEU A 214 -15.59 13.58 13.79
CA LEU A 214 -15.06 12.68 12.78
C LEU A 214 -15.44 11.23 13.08
N GLN A 215 -15.90 10.53 12.03
CA GLN A 215 -16.10 9.08 12.12
C GLN A 215 -14.73 8.37 12.05
N THR A 216 -14.24 7.96 13.21
CA THR A 216 -12.90 7.33 13.36
C THR A 216 -13.01 5.84 13.70
N ARG A 217 -14.13 5.20 13.44
CA ARG A 217 -14.37 3.81 13.83
C ARG A 217 -13.35 2.88 13.16
N MET A 218 -12.69 2.05 13.98
CA MET A 218 -11.95 0.90 13.48
C MET A 218 -12.90 -0.05 12.77
N GLN A 219 -12.46 -0.59 11.64
CA GLN A 219 -13.20 -1.63 10.97
C GLN A 219 -13.14 -2.94 11.78
N PRO A 220 -14.16 -3.81 11.71
CA PRO A 220 -14.14 -5.08 12.44
C PRO A 220 -12.90 -5.93 12.17
N GLU A 221 -12.38 -5.94 10.93
CA GLU A 221 -11.15 -6.61 10.55
C GLU A 221 -9.90 -6.09 11.29
N ASP A 222 -9.84 -4.79 11.61
CA ASP A 222 -8.71 -4.21 12.38
C ASP A 222 -8.62 -4.84 13.78
N TYR A 223 -9.76 -5.08 14.44
CA TYR A 223 -9.81 -5.79 15.72
C TYR A 223 -9.39 -7.25 15.58
N PHE A 224 -9.76 -7.87 14.46
CA PHE A 224 -9.35 -9.23 14.16
C PHE A 224 -7.82 -9.33 14.03
N TYR A 225 -7.19 -8.47 13.22
CA TYR A 225 -5.73 -8.45 13.06
C TYR A 225 -4.99 -8.13 14.37
N ASP A 226 -5.55 -7.29 15.24
CA ASP A 226 -4.99 -7.03 16.57
C ASP A 226 -5.05 -8.30 17.44
N SER A 227 -6.11 -9.10 17.34
CA SER A 227 -6.26 -10.36 18.06
C SER A 227 -5.25 -11.44 17.65
N LEU A 228 -4.80 -11.45 16.38
CA LEU A 228 -3.79 -12.40 15.88
C LEU A 228 -2.44 -12.30 16.60
N ARG A 229 -2.17 -11.15 17.23
CA ARG A 229 -0.89 -10.88 17.92
C ARG A 229 -0.84 -11.42 19.34
N THR A 230 -1.94 -11.98 19.84
CA THR A 230 -1.97 -12.55 21.18
C THR A 230 -1.30 -13.92 21.20
N PRO A 231 -0.48 -14.25 22.21
CA PRO A 231 0.19 -15.57 22.32
C PRO A 231 -0.77 -16.76 22.45
N TRP A 232 -2.03 -16.48 22.72
CA TRP A 232 -3.06 -17.48 23.05
C TRP A 232 -4.08 -17.69 21.90
N ASN A 233 -3.76 -17.25 20.69
CA ASN A 233 -4.67 -17.40 19.57
C ASN A 233 -4.62 -18.83 19.01
N ASN A 234 -5.61 -19.65 19.35
CA ASN A 234 -5.78 -21.01 18.85
C ASN A 234 -6.78 -21.08 17.69
N GLY A 235 -6.79 -20.07 16.80
CA GLY A 235 -7.82 -19.93 15.77
C GLY A 235 -8.03 -21.16 14.90
N ILE A 236 -6.98 -21.91 14.54
CA ILE A 236 -7.12 -23.14 13.75
C ILE A 236 -7.80 -24.27 14.56
N GLU A 237 -7.55 -24.39 15.85
CA GLU A 237 -8.24 -25.37 16.69
C GLU A 237 -9.71 -24.99 16.88
N VAL A 238 -10.03 -23.71 16.95
CA VAL A 238 -11.42 -23.22 16.91
C VAL A 238 -12.09 -23.61 15.59
N ALA A 239 -11.40 -23.39 14.46
CA ALA A 239 -11.90 -23.78 13.14
C ALA A 239 -12.19 -25.29 13.06
N LYS A 240 -11.28 -26.15 13.56
CA LYS A 240 -11.49 -27.60 13.64
C LYS A 240 -12.70 -27.97 14.48
N THR A 241 -12.89 -27.30 15.62
CA THR A 241 -14.06 -27.53 16.50
C THR A 241 -15.35 -27.13 15.78
N LEU A 242 -15.36 -26.02 15.03
CA LEU A 242 -16.53 -25.62 14.25
C LEU A 242 -16.84 -26.61 13.12
N VAL A 243 -15.84 -27.16 12.44
CA VAL A 243 -16.02 -28.19 11.42
C VAL A 243 -16.62 -29.47 12.03
N ALA A 244 -16.24 -29.80 13.28
CA ALA A 244 -16.73 -30.98 13.99
C ALA A 244 -18.13 -30.80 14.59
N ASP A 245 -18.69 -29.59 14.62
CA ASP A 245 -20.04 -29.33 15.16
C ASP A 245 -21.12 -30.12 14.39
N ASP A 246 -21.90 -30.90 15.11
CA ASP A 246 -22.95 -31.76 14.53
C ASP A 246 -24.07 -30.99 13.83
N SER A 247 -24.26 -29.72 14.20
CA SER A 247 -25.24 -28.84 13.55
C SER A 247 -24.85 -28.40 12.15
N ILE A 248 -23.55 -28.52 11.79
CA ILE A 248 -23.02 -28.19 10.46
C ILE A 248 -23.16 -29.41 9.55
N GLU A 249 -23.86 -29.24 8.44
CA GLU A 249 -24.03 -30.26 7.40
C GLU A 249 -23.05 -30.02 6.24
N TYR A 250 -22.86 -28.76 5.86
CA TYR A 250 -21.99 -28.33 4.77
C TYR A 250 -20.83 -27.48 5.26
N VAL A 251 -19.63 -27.79 4.75
CA VAL A 251 -18.45 -26.94 4.91
C VAL A 251 -18.12 -26.30 3.57
N SER A 252 -18.16 -24.98 3.53
CA SER A 252 -17.96 -24.17 2.33
C SER A 252 -16.60 -23.48 2.38
N PHE A 253 -15.90 -23.43 1.24
CA PHE A 253 -14.62 -22.75 1.11
C PHE A 253 -14.62 -21.80 -0.07
N ASP A 254 -14.02 -20.61 0.10
CA ASP A 254 -13.54 -19.81 -1.01
C ASP A 254 -12.26 -20.41 -1.60
N ILE A 255 -11.84 -19.98 -2.79
CA ILE A 255 -10.70 -20.56 -3.53
C ILE A 255 -9.41 -19.77 -3.31
N PHE A 256 -9.36 -18.57 -3.89
CA PHE A 256 -8.11 -17.80 -3.94
C PHE A 256 -7.79 -17.14 -2.60
N ASP A 257 -6.51 -17.18 -2.21
CA ASP A 257 -6.01 -16.79 -0.91
C ASP A 257 -6.65 -17.53 0.29
N THR A 258 -7.63 -18.44 0.05
CA THR A 258 -8.23 -19.37 1.03
C THR A 258 -7.72 -20.80 0.83
N LEU A 259 -8.22 -21.55 -0.17
CA LEU A 259 -7.72 -22.89 -0.50
C LEU A 259 -6.37 -22.84 -1.20
N ILE A 260 -6.18 -21.84 -2.05
CA ILE A 260 -5.06 -21.71 -2.98
C ILE A 260 -4.37 -20.36 -2.79
N THR A 261 -3.05 -20.38 -2.78
CA THR A 261 -2.21 -19.18 -2.88
C THR A 261 -1.44 -19.15 -4.20
N ARG A 262 -0.98 -17.96 -4.58
CA ARG A 262 -0.05 -17.75 -5.70
C ARG A 262 1.25 -17.16 -5.18
N PRO A 263 2.43 -17.50 -5.75
CA PRO A 263 3.70 -16.85 -5.41
C PRO A 263 3.79 -15.48 -6.08
N LEU A 264 2.71 -14.72 -6.03
CA LEU A 264 2.58 -13.36 -6.55
C LEU A 264 2.00 -12.48 -5.45
N TYR A 265 2.54 -11.26 -5.33
CA TYR A 265 2.06 -10.36 -4.28
C TYR A 265 0.67 -9.79 -4.58
N GLN A 266 0.46 -9.42 -5.83
CA GLN A 266 -0.84 -8.97 -6.36
C GLN A 266 -1.35 -9.96 -7.42
N PRO A 267 -2.66 -10.21 -7.50
CA PRO A 267 -3.24 -11.04 -8.54
C PRO A 267 -2.86 -10.56 -9.95
N GLN A 268 -2.84 -9.26 -10.17
CA GLN A 268 -2.54 -8.62 -11.46
C GLN A 268 -1.11 -8.86 -11.97
N HIS A 269 -0.18 -9.29 -11.11
CA HIS A 269 1.17 -9.65 -11.55
C HIS A 269 1.19 -10.83 -12.54
N VAL A 270 0.11 -11.61 -12.63
CA VAL A 270 -0.06 -12.61 -13.71
C VAL A 270 0.02 -11.92 -15.07
N PHE A 271 -0.63 -10.77 -15.23
CA PHE A 271 -0.67 -10.02 -16.49
C PHE A 271 0.70 -9.41 -16.85
N GLU A 272 1.50 -9.06 -15.84
CA GLU A 272 2.88 -8.63 -16.09
C GLU A 272 3.77 -9.77 -16.58
N LEU A 273 3.54 -11.00 -16.10
CA LEU A 273 4.26 -12.17 -16.62
C LEU A 273 3.92 -12.46 -18.08
N MET A 274 2.74 -12.06 -18.55
CA MET A 274 2.30 -12.18 -19.94
C MET A 274 2.89 -11.11 -20.87
N ASP A 275 3.42 -10.03 -20.31
CA ASP A 275 3.82 -8.81 -21.03
C ASP A 275 4.85 -9.07 -22.14
N ARG A 276 5.81 -9.95 -21.88
CA ARG A 276 6.85 -10.31 -22.87
C ARG A 276 6.26 -10.98 -24.12
N GLU A 277 5.37 -11.94 -23.94
CA GLU A 277 4.73 -12.66 -25.04
C GLU A 277 3.78 -11.73 -25.78
N PHE A 278 2.99 -10.95 -25.06
CA PHE A 278 2.10 -9.94 -25.66
C PHE A 278 2.85 -8.95 -26.55
N LYS A 279 3.95 -8.36 -26.06
CA LYS A 279 4.78 -7.43 -26.84
C LYS A 279 5.39 -8.06 -28.09
N THR A 280 5.69 -9.35 -28.04
CA THR A 280 6.20 -10.10 -29.19
C THR A 280 5.09 -10.34 -30.22
N LEU A 281 3.87 -10.67 -29.78
CA LEU A 281 2.74 -10.96 -30.68
C LEU A 281 2.19 -9.70 -31.37
N VAL A 282 2.15 -8.58 -30.65
CA VAL A 282 1.46 -7.34 -31.10
C VAL A 282 2.44 -6.26 -31.57
N ASN A 283 3.75 -6.46 -31.36
CA ASN A 283 4.81 -5.46 -31.65
C ASN A 283 4.48 -4.07 -31.06
N THR A 284 4.19 -4.02 -29.78
CA THR A 284 3.80 -2.80 -29.06
C THR A 284 4.67 -2.57 -27.81
N ASN A 285 4.73 -1.33 -27.35
CA ASN A 285 5.36 -0.96 -26.08
C ASN A 285 4.34 -0.81 -24.93
N VAL A 286 3.05 -0.98 -25.20
CA VAL A 286 2.00 -0.89 -24.17
C VAL A 286 2.07 -2.11 -23.25
N SER A 287 1.91 -1.91 -21.94
CA SER A 287 1.86 -2.99 -20.97
C SER A 287 0.57 -3.80 -21.08
N PHE A 288 0.69 -5.13 -21.08
CA PHE A 288 -0.48 -6.02 -21.07
C PHE A 288 -1.29 -5.89 -19.79
N LEU A 289 -0.65 -5.65 -18.66
CA LEU A 289 -1.34 -5.34 -17.40
C LEU A 289 -2.38 -4.23 -17.58
N LYS A 290 -1.98 -3.14 -18.26
CA LYS A 290 -2.91 -2.03 -18.51
C LYS A 290 -4.06 -2.45 -19.42
N ILE A 291 -3.76 -3.11 -20.52
CA ILE A 291 -4.76 -3.58 -21.49
C ILE A 291 -5.76 -4.53 -20.83
N ARG A 292 -5.25 -5.48 -20.05
CA ARG A 292 -6.09 -6.49 -19.39
C ARG A 292 -6.99 -5.88 -18.30
N THR A 293 -6.44 -4.95 -17.51
CA THR A 293 -7.20 -4.24 -16.45
C THR A 293 -8.26 -3.31 -17.05
N ASP A 294 -7.88 -2.53 -18.08
CA ASP A 294 -8.82 -1.64 -18.77
C ASP A 294 -9.93 -2.44 -19.47
N GLY A 295 -9.57 -3.59 -20.07
CA GLY A 295 -10.51 -4.49 -20.72
C GLY A 295 -11.51 -5.12 -19.75
N GLU A 296 -11.05 -5.61 -18.60
CA GLU A 296 -11.96 -6.14 -17.58
C GLU A 296 -12.91 -5.05 -17.05
N THR A 297 -12.40 -3.86 -16.75
CA THR A 297 -13.23 -2.74 -16.29
C THR A 297 -14.30 -2.39 -17.33
N ALA A 298 -13.93 -2.37 -18.61
CA ALA A 298 -14.86 -2.06 -19.69
C ALA A 298 -15.89 -3.17 -19.91
N ALA A 299 -15.47 -4.44 -19.85
CA ALA A 299 -16.38 -5.59 -19.94
C ALA A 299 -17.42 -5.56 -18.82
N ARG A 300 -17.01 -5.34 -17.58
CA ARG A 300 -17.93 -5.19 -16.44
C ARG A 300 -18.90 -4.01 -16.60
N CYS A 301 -18.41 -2.86 -17.08
CA CYS A 301 -19.26 -1.70 -17.34
C CYS A 301 -20.25 -1.94 -18.48
N ARG A 302 -19.84 -2.60 -19.57
CA ARG A 302 -20.70 -2.93 -20.72
C ARG A 302 -21.75 -3.97 -20.31
N HIS A 303 -21.32 -5.02 -19.65
CA HIS A 303 -22.18 -6.11 -19.21
C HIS A 303 -23.27 -5.60 -18.26
N GLY A 304 -22.91 -4.85 -17.22
CA GLY A 304 -23.87 -4.29 -16.27
C GLY A 304 -24.89 -3.31 -16.88
N LYS A 305 -24.56 -2.68 -18.03
CA LYS A 305 -25.53 -1.88 -18.79
C LYS A 305 -26.50 -2.73 -19.61
N LEU A 306 -26.01 -3.84 -20.19
CA LEU A 306 -26.80 -4.73 -21.04
C LEU A 306 -27.64 -5.71 -20.22
N PHE A 307 -27.10 -6.16 -19.10
CA PHE A 307 -27.69 -7.18 -18.24
C PHE A 307 -27.64 -6.73 -16.76
N PRO A 308 -28.50 -5.78 -16.35
CA PRO A 308 -28.45 -5.19 -14.99
C PRO A 308 -28.65 -6.19 -13.85
N GLU A 309 -29.27 -7.34 -14.12
CA GLU A 309 -29.52 -8.40 -13.14
C GLU A 309 -28.30 -9.34 -12.97
N GLU A 310 -27.36 -9.31 -13.90
CA GLU A 310 -26.14 -10.12 -13.86
C GLU A 310 -25.00 -9.31 -13.23
N GLN A 311 -24.30 -9.91 -12.27
CA GLN A 311 -23.35 -9.20 -11.41
C GLN A 311 -21.89 -9.49 -11.72
N ASP A 312 -21.60 -10.45 -12.62
CA ASP A 312 -20.23 -10.82 -12.97
C ASP A 312 -20.07 -11.12 -14.45
N VAL A 313 -18.82 -11.12 -14.90
CA VAL A 313 -18.41 -11.38 -16.28
C VAL A 313 -17.55 -12.63 -16.40
N THR A 314 -17.49 -13.24 -17.59
CA THR A 314 -16.59 -14.35 -17.90
C THR A 314 -15.26 -13.87 -18.48
N LEU A 315 -14.26 -14.76 -18.47
CA LEU A 315 -12.99 -14.50 -19.14
C LEU A 315 -13.16 -14.22 -20.65
N ASP A 316 -14.08 -14.94 -21.30
CA ASP A 316 -14.36 -14.76 -22.73
C ASP A 316 -14.91 -13.35 -23.03
N GLU A 317 -15.84 -12.85 -22.21
CA GLU A 317 -16.38 -11.48 -22.35
C GLU A 317 -15.29 -10.41 -22.13
N ILE A 318 -14.37 -10.64 -21.19
CA ILE A 318 -13.23 -9.74 -20.95
C ILE A 318 -12.33 -9.70 -22.19
N TYR A 319 -11.99 -10.85 -22.76
CA TYR A 319 -11.11 -10.90 -23.92
C TYR A 319 -11.80 -10.43 -25.21
N GLU A 320 -13.11 -10.58 -25.36
CA GLU A 320 -13.85 -9.99 -26.48
C GLU A 320 -13.84 -8.45 -26.41
N GLU A 321 -14.00 -7.87 -25.21
CA GLU A 321 -13.87 -6.43 -25.02
C GLU A 321 -12.44 -5.93 -25.34
N ILE A 322 -11.41 -6.69 -24.93
CA ILE A 322 -10.01 -6.40 -25.28
C ILE A 322 -9.81 -6.43 -26.80
N LYS A 323 -10.34 -7.46 -27.47
CA LYS A 323 -10.28 -7.62 -28.92
C LYS A 323 -10.86 -6.41 -29.64
N GLU A 324 -12.10 -6.04 -29.29
CA GLU A 324 -12.81 -4.91 -29.92
C GLU A 324 -12.07 -3.58 -29.68
N ARG A 325 -11.67 -3.32 -28.42
CA ARG A 325 -11.08 -2.05 -28.01
C ARG A 325 -9.69 -1.79 -28.59
N TYR A 326 -8.89 -2.83 -28.72
CA TYR A 326 -7.50 -2.74 -29.18
C TYR A 326 -7.30 -3.30 -30.58
N SER A 327 -8.38 -3.71 -31.25
CA SER A 327 -8.38 -4.27 -32.63
C SER A 327 -7.36 -5.41 -32.78
N LEU A 328 -7.38 -6.36 -31.86
CA LEU A 328 -6.49 -7.51 -31.87
C LEU A 328 -7.09 -8.68 -32.66
N ASP A 329 -6.24 -9.45 -33.34
CA ASP A 329 -6.66 -10.64 -34.10
C ASP A 329 -7.07 -11.78 -33.16
N ASP A 330 -7.99 -12.63 -33.66
CA ASP A 330 -8.49 -13.81 -32.93
C ASP A 330 -7.36 -14.74 -32.47
N VAL A 331 -6.33 -14.94 -33.29
CA VAL A 331 -5.19 -15.79 -32.94
C VAL A 331 -4.43 -15.24 -31.74
N VAL A 332 -4.24 -13.92 -31.68
CA VAL A 332 -3.60 -13.23 -30.55
C VAL A 332 -4.44 -13.38 -29.28
N ILE A 333 -5.74 -13.14 -29.39
CA ILE A 333 -6.68 -13.26 -28.28
C ILE A 333 -6.71 -14.68 -27.70
N GLN A 334 -6.86 -15.68 -28.58
CA GLN A 334 -6.87 -17.10 -28.16
C GLN A 334 -5.55 -17.49 -27.46
N ARG A 335 -4.41 -17.03 -27.98
CA ARG A 335 -3.11 -17.31 -27.34
C ARG A 335 -2.96 -16.63 -25.98
N LEU A 336 -3.37 -15.37 -25.85
CA LEU A 336 -3.30 -14.65 -24.59
C LEU A 336 -4.22 -15.26 -23.53
N MET A 337 -5.44 -15.62 -23.92
CA MET A 337 -6.38 -16.30 -23.02
C MET A 337 -5.85 -17.67 -22.56
N ALA A 338 -5.26 -18.43 -23.48
CA ALA A 338 -4.62 -19.71 -23.12
C ALA A 338 -3.45 -19.50 -22.15
N LEU A 339 -2.61 -18.49 -22.39
CA LEU A 339 -1.47 -18.16 -21.51
C LEU A 339 -1.92 -17.73 -20.10
N GLU A 340 -3.00 -16.93 -19.99
CA GLU A 340 -3.57 -16.55 -18.70
C GLU A 340 -4.00 -17.80 -17.92
N LYS A 341 -4.74 -18.71 -18.55
CA LYS A 341 -5.16 -19.99 -17.96
C LYS A 341 -3.95 -20.87 -17.56
N GLU A 342 -2.95 -21.00 -18.43
CA GLU A 342 -1.72 -21.75 -18.16
C GLU A 342 -0.98 -21.20 -16.92
N LEU A 343 -0.86 -19.87 -16.81
CA LEU A 343 -0.20 -19.21 -15.69
C LEU A 343 -0.99 -19.40 -14.39
N GLU A 344 -2.31 -19.19 -14.39
CA GLU A 344 -3.15 -19.39 -13.21
C GLU A 344 -3.06 -20.84 -12.70
N ILE A 345 -3.11 -21.82 -13.60
CA ILE A 345 -2.91 -23.23 -13.23
C ILE A 345 -1.49 -23.45 -12.69
N SER A 346 -0.46 -22.97 -13.41
CA SER A 346 0.94 -23.28 -13.06
C SER A 346 1.38 -22.64 -11.74
N LEU A 347 0.91 -21.44 -11.44
CA LEU A 347 1.26 -20.65 -10.26
C LEU A 347 0.47 -21.06 -9.01
N SER A 348 -0.66 -21.74 -9.15
CA SER A 348 -1.49 -22.16 -8.01
C SER A 348 -0.75 -23.13 -7.09
N ARG A 349 -0.84 -22.91 -5.78
CA ARG A 349 -0.27 -23.74 -4.71
C ARG A 349 -1.31 -23.94 -3.62
N PRO A 350 -1.39 -25.13 -3.00
CA PRO A 350 -2.33 -25.37 -1.92
C PRO A 350 -1.89 -24.61 -0.66
N ARG A 351 -2.86 -24.12 0.09
CA ARG A 351 -2.66 -23.59 1.44
C ARG A 351 -2.75 -24.77 2.43
N GLY A 352 -1.61 -25.16 3.01
CA GLY A 352 -1.46 -26.41 3.76
C GLY A 352 -2.41 -26.51 4.93
N THR A 353 -2.47 -25.47 5.77
CA THR A 353 -3.34 -25.41 6.95
C THR A 353 -4.83 -25.53 6.58
N ILE A 354 -5.25 -24.89 5.49
CA ILE A 354 -6.66 -24.97 5.05
C ILE A 354 -6.95 -26.31 4.38
N LYS A 355 -5.96 -26.89 3.72
CA LYS A 355 -6.08 -28.26 3.17
C LYS A 355 -6.33 -29.30 4.26
N GLU A 356 -5.76 -29.12 5.46
CA GLU A 356 -6.07 -29.96 6.61
C GLU A 356 -7.52 -29.82 7.06
N LEU A 357 -8.08 -28.58 7.07
CA LEU A 357 -9.49 -28.35 7.38
C LEU A 357 -10.43 -28.97 6.34
N PHE A 358 -10.07 -28.83 5.04
CA PHE A 358 -10.80 -29.45 3.94
C PHE A 358 -10.83 -30.98 4.10
N LYS A 359 -9.67 -31.57 4.40
CA LYS A 359 -9.57 -33.03 4.68
C LYS A 359 -10.38 -33.43 5.91
N LEU A 360 -10.29 -32.68 7.00
CA LEU A 360 -11.04 -32.93 8.22
C LEU A 360 -12.56 -32.96 7.97
N ALA A 361 -13.07 -31.99 7.20
CA ALA A 361 -14.48 -31.96 6.83
C ALA A 361 -14.91 -33.24 6.12
N LYS A 362 -14.10 -33.76 5.18
CA LYS A 362 -14.34 -35.01 4.47
C LYS A 362 -14.25 -36.23 5.39
N ASP A 363 -13.23 -36.30 6.25
CA ASP A 363 -13.03 -37.38 7.20
C ASP A 363 -14.23 -37.49 8.17
N LEU A 364 -14.81 -36.34 8.55
CA LEU A 364 -16.05 -36.24 9.34
C LEU A 364 -17.34 -36.41 8.52
N LYS A 365 -17.23 -36.79 7.23
CA LYS A 365 -18.35 -36.97 6.30
C LYS A 365 -19.26 -35.76 6.15
N LYS A 366 -18.73 -34.55 6.39
CA LYS A 366 -19.42 -33.31 6.04
C LYS A 366 -19.44 -33.16 4.52
N LYS A 367 -20.50 -32.60 4.00
CA LYS A 367 -20.60 -32.25 2.59
C LYS A 367 -19.75 -31.01 2.34
N VAL A 368 -18.86 -31.05 1.38
CA VAL A 368 -17.96 -29.93 1.07
C VAL A 368 -18.41 -29.27 -0.21
N ILE A 369 -18.54 -27.95 -0.17
CA ILE A 369 -18.83 -27.11 -1.33
C ILE A 369 -17.78 -26.03 -1.48
N VAL A 370 -17.61 -25.52 -2.70
CA VAL A 370 -16.70 -24.43 -3.01
C VAL A 370 -17.49 -23.27 -3.62
N VAL A 371 -17.29 -22.05 -3.09
CA VAL A 371 -18.04 -20.84 -3.50
C VAL A 371 -17.07 -19.70 -3.70
N SER A 372 -16.92 -19.22 -4.94
CA SER A 372 -15.91 -18.20 -5.26
C SER A 372 -16.37 -17.19 -6.29
N ASP A 373 -16.00 -15.93 -6.08
CA ASP A 373 -16.13 -14.87 -7.08
C ASP A 373 -14.92 -14.95 -8.02
N MET A 374 -15.13 -15.41 -9.27
CA MET A 374 -14.06 -15.62 -10.24
C MET A 374 -14.56 -15.65 -11.68
N TYR A 375 -13.86 -14.94 -12.56
CA TYR A 375 -14.17 -14.86 -14.01
C TYR A 375 -13.64 -16.04 -14.82
N LEU A 376 -12.75 -16.88 -14.27
CA LEU A 376 -12.24 -18.07 -14.94
C LEU A 376 -13.33 -19.11 -15.10
N ALA A 377 -13.33 -19.79 -16.24
CA ALA A 377 -14.26 -20.87 -16.52
C ALA A 377 -14.12 -22.03 -15.53
N LYS A 378 -15.23 -22.70 -15.28
CA LYS A 378 -15.35 -23.81 -14.30
C LYS A 378 -14.31 -24.90 -14.50
N GLU A 379 -14.08 -25.30 -15.75
CA GLU A 379 -13.09 -26.31 -16.12
C GLU A 379 -11.66 -25.93 -15.69
N THR A 380 -11.31 -24.65 -15.83
CA THR A 380 -10.00 -24.14 -15.40
C THR A 380 -9.85 -24.20 -13.87
N ILE A 381 -10.91 -23.85 -13.16
CA ILE A 381 -10.95 -23.91 -11.69
C ILE A 381 -10.89 -25.36 -11.20
N GLU A 382 -11.60 -26.27 -11.84
CA GLU A 382 -11.54 -27.71 -11.51
C GLU A 382 -10.12 -28.28 -11.67
N ILE A 383 -9.42 -27.94 -12.76
CA ILE A 383 -8.01 -28.31 -12.96
C ILE A 383 -7.12 -27.73 -11.85
N ILE A 384 -7.33 -26.47 -11.45
CA ILE A 384 -6.58 -25.82 -10.38
C ILE A 384 -6.83 -26.57 -9.05
N LEU A 385 -8.08 -26.86 -8.71
CA LEU A 385 -8.44 -27.57 -7.48
C LEU A 385 -7.87 -28.99 -7.45
N GLU A 386 -8.02 -29.75 -8.53
CA GLU A 386 -7.49 -31.11 -8.65
C GLU A 386 -5.97 -31.16 -8.52
N LYS A 387 -5.26 -30.30 -9.27
CA LYS A 387 -3.80 -30.14 -9.19
C LYS A 387 -3.31 -29.92 -7.76
N ASN A 388 -4.07 -29.17 -6.95
CA ASN A 388 -3.72 -28.84 -5.58
C ASN A 388 -4.26 -29.87 -4.55
N GLY A 389 -4.95 -30.91 -5.02
CA GLY A 389 -5.45 -32.04 -4.22
C GLY A 389 -6.73 -31.72 -3.46
N TYR A 390 -7.54 -30.79 -3.96
CA TYR A 390 -8.90 -30.52 -3.48
C TYR A 390 -9.90 -31.24 -4.37
N THR A 391 -10.25 -32.48 -3.98
CA THR A 391 -11.17 -33.34 -4.73
C THR A 391 -12.29 -33.83 -3.85
N GLY A 392 -13.42 -34.21 -4.45
CA GLY A 392 -14.56 -34.80 -3.75
C GLY A 392 -15.37 -33.77 -2.95
N TYR A 393 -15.43 -32.55 -3.41
CA TYR A 393 -16.47 -31.58 -3.06
C TYR A 393 -17.76 -31.92 -3.85
N GLU A 394 -18.93 -31.58 -3.31
CA GLU A 394 -20.21 -31.89 -3.96
C GLU A 394 -20.54 -30.90 -5.06
N HIS A 395 -20.34 -29.60 -4.78
CA HIS A 395 -20.69 -28.52 -5.70
C HIS A 395 -19.58 -27.46 -5.77
N LEU A 396 -19.42 -26.89 -6.96
CA LEU A 396 -18.59 -25.71 -7.24
C LEU A 396 -19.50 -24.61 -7.78
N TYR A 397 -19.63 -23.54 -7.00
CA TYR A 397 -20.40 -22.35 -7.34
C TYR A 397 -19.46 -21.20 -7.68
N LEU A 398 -19.50 -20.75 -8.93
CA LEU A 398 -18.68 -19.64 -9.44
C LEU A 398 -19.58 -18.46 -9.84
N SER A 399 -19.15 -17.27 -9.48
CA SER A 399 -19.90 -16.04 -9.80
C SER A 399 -20.08 -15.85 -11.30
N SER A 400 -19.08 -16.14 -12.12
CA SER A 400 -19.14 -16.02 -13.58
C SER A 400 -20.12 -17.00 -14.24
N ASP A 401 -20.32 -18.20 -13.67
CA ASP A 401 -21.28 -19.19 -14.18
C ASP A 401 -22.72 -18.82 -13.80
N ILE A 402 -22.89 -18.39 -12.53
CA ILE A 402 -24.22 -18.16 -11.94
C ILE A 402 -24.69 -16.72 -12.18
N ARG A 403 -23.76 -15.84 -12.51
CA ARG A 403 -23.96 -14.39 -12.71
C ARG A 403 -24.38 -13.63 -11.44
N LEU A 404 -24.05 -14.17 -10.27
CA LEU A 404 -24.28 -13.57 -8.96
C LEU A 404 -22.98 -13.55 -8.17
N THR A 405 -22.78 -12.54 -7.30
CA THR A 405 -21.55 -12.39 -6.52
C THR A 405 -21.76 -12.55 -5.02
N LYS A 406 -20.68 -12.88 -4.31
CA LYS A 406 -20.64 -12.90 -2.83
C LYS A 406 -20.73 -11.47 -2.26
N ASN A 407 -20.24 -10.48 -3.02
CA ASN A 407 -20.24 -9.08 -2.59
C ASN A 407 -21.66 -8.55 -2.30
N THR A 408 -22.63 -8.92 -3.12
CA THR A 408 -24.05 -8.60 -2.88
C THR A 408 -24.73 -9.55 -1.90
N GLY A 409 -24.12 -10.72 -1.64
CA GLY A 409 -24.70 -11.83 -0.90
C GLY A 409 -25.63 -12.71 -1.74
N ASP A 410 -25.88 -12.37 -3.01
CA ASP A 410 -26.85 -13.10 -3.84
C ASP A 410 -26.35 -14.47 -4.26
N LEU A 411 -25.03 -14.63 -4.43
CA LEU A 411 -24.46 -15.96 -4.67
C LEU A 411 -24.74 -16.92 -3.50
N PHE A 412 -24.62 -16.45 -2.26
CA PHE A 412 -24.96 -17.30 -1.10
C PHE A 412 -26.46 -17.58 -0.99
N LYS A 413 -27.32 -16.62 -1.36
CA LYS A 413 -28.77 -16.88 -1.43
C LYS A 413 -29.08 -17.97 -2.46
N TYR A 414 -28.42 -17.91 -3.62
CA TYR A 414 -28.54 -18.95 -4.65
C TYR A 414 -28.11 -20.32 -4.09
N VAL A 415 -26.95 -20.41 -3.43
CA VAL A 415 -26.44 -21.64 -2.81
C VAL A 415 -27.44 -22.22 -1.79
N LEU A 416 -27.98 -21.38 -0.91
CA LEU A 416 -28.97 -21.84 0.08
C LEU A 416 -30.25 -22.39 -0.56
N ASN A 417 -30.71 -21.75 -1.65
CA ASN A 417 -31.88 -22.19 -2.40
C ASN A 417 -31.63 -23.49 -3.16
N ASP A 418 -30.48 -23.59 -3.85
CA ASP A 418 -30.08 -24.77 -4.63
C ASP A 418 -29.96 -26.02 -3.72
N LEU A 419 -29.32 -25.86 -2.57
CA LEU A 419 -29.17 -26.93 -1.57
C LEU A 419 -30.44 -27.17 -0.75
N SER A 420 -31.44 -26.29 -0.83
CA SER A 420 -32.68 -26.31 -0.04
C SER A 420 -32.42 -26.39 1.47
N ILE A 421 -31.47 -25.61 1.99
CA ILE A 421 -31.06 -25.62 3.41
C ILE A 421 -31.08 -24.23 4.01
N SER A 422 -31.11 -24.16 5.35
CA SER A 422 -30.96 -22.91 6.09
C SER A 422 -29.48 -22.57 6.34
N GLY A 423 -29.16 -21.28 6.42
CA GLY A 423 -27.79 -20.80 6.56
C GLY A 423 -27.01 -21.38 7.75
N ASN A 424 -27.68 -21.64 8.88
CA ASN A 424 -27.07 -22.19 10.08
C ASN A 424 -26.52 -23.63 9.92
N LYS A 425 -26.80 -24.29 8.78
CA LYS A 425 -26.27 -25.61 8.41
C LYS A 425 -24.95 -25.52 7.64
N ILE A 426 -24.53 -24.32 7.24
CA ILE A 426 -23.29 -24.08 6.51
C ILE A 426 -22.26 -23.40 7.42
N LEU A 427 -21.01 -23.88 7.36
CA LEU A 427 -19.82 -23.19 7.85
C LEU A 427 -18.98 -22.77 6.65
N HIS A 428 -18.80 -21.47 6.44
CA HIS A 428 -18.00 -20.93 5.33
C HIS A 428 -16.65 -20.41 5.80
N PHE A 429 -15.60 -20.73 5.04
CA PHE A 429 -14.23 -20.26 5.21
C PHE A 429 -13.84 -19.40 4.02
N GLY A 430 -13.35 -18.18 4.27
CA GLY A 430 -12.87 -17.29 3.22
C GLY A 430 -11.99 -16.16 3.76
N ASP A 431 -11.38 -15.41 2.86
CA ASP A 431 -10.33 -14.45 3.15
C ASP A 431 -10.74 -12.98 2.99
N THR A 432 -11.90 -12.72 2.41
CA THR A 432 -12.41 -11.35 2.22
C THR A 432 -13.48 -11.04 3.25
N TRP A 433 -13.18 -10.05 4.13
CA TRP A 433 -14.04 -9.75 5.27
C TRP A 433 -15.51 -9.51 4.88
N GLU A 434 -15.77 -8.66 3.89
CA GLU A 434 -17.15 -8.36 3.50
C GLU A 434 -17.80 -9.56 2.80
N ASN A 435 -17.12 -10.16 1.82
CA ASN A 435 -17.69 -11.18 0.95
C ASN A 435 -17.85 -12.55 1.65
N ASP A 436 -16.86 -12.94 2.48
CA ASP A 436 -16.79 -14.30 3.05
C ASP A 436 -17.15 -14.36 4.53
N PHE A 437 -17.20 -13.22 5.22
CA PHE A 437 -17.50 -13.18 6.65
C PHE A 437 -18.80 -12.40 6.92
N ALA A 438 -18.86 -11.12 6.59
CA ALA A 438 -19.98 -10.26 6.99
C ALA A 438 -21.28 -10.56 6.20
N ASN A 439 -21.19 -10.69 4.86
CA ASN A 439 -22.39 -10.91 4.04
C ASN A 439 -23.05 -12.28 4.27
N PRO A 440 -22.32 -13.42 4.31
CA PRO A 440 -22.95 -14.69 4.60
C PRO A 440 -23.54 -14.76 6.02
N GLN A 441 -22.98 -14.07 7.02
CA GLN A 441 -23.56 -13.99 8.35
C GLN A 441 -24.98 -13.34 8.35
N LYS A 442 -25.22 -12.35 7.48
CA LYS A 442 -26.54 -11.74 7.31
C LYS A 442 -27.62 -12.75 6.87
N LEU A 443 -27.19 -13.85 6.25
CA LEU A 443 -28.02 -14.98 5.80
C LEU A 443 -28.07 -16.15 6.80
N GLY A 444 -27.51 -15.98 7.99
CA GLY A 444 -27.43 -16.99 9.02
C GLY A 444 -26.36 -18.08 8.80
N ILE A 445 -25.50 -17.93 7.79
CA ILE A 445 -24.36 -18.83 7.55
C ILE A 445 -23.32 -18.58 8.65
N ARG A 446 -22.82 -19.65 9.24
CA ARG A 446 -21.66 -19.54 10.14
C ARG A 446 -20.41 -19.32 9.32
N THR A 447 -19.56 -18.42 9.77
CA THR A 447 -18.36 -18.03 9.03
C THR A 447 -17.11 -18.09 9.89
N PHE A 448 -15.99 -18.41 9.27
CA PHE A 448 -14.68 -18.34 9.88
C PHE A 448 -13.73 -17.60 8.94
N PHE A 449 -13.25 -16.43 9.35
CA PHE A 449 -12.38 -15.59 8.54
C PHE A 449 -10.95 -16.14 8.53
N ILE A 450 -10.41 -16.37 7.34
CA ILE A 450 -9.03 -16.82 7.10
C ILE A 450 -8.28 -15.70 6.41
N PRO A 451 -7.54 -14.85 7.11
CA PRO A 451 -6.88 -13.71 6.48
C PRO A 451 -5.87 -14.14 5.42
N LYS A 452 -5.69 -13.29 4.42
CA LYS A 452 -4.66 -13.45 3.39
C LYS A 452 -3.29 -13.47 4.05
N THR A 453 -2.46 -14.42 3.67
CA THR A 453 -1.10 -14.56 4.20
C THR A 453 -0.28 -13.29 4.04
N LYS A 454 -0.47 -12.60 2.92
CA LYS A 454 0.21 -11.34 2.58
C LYS A 454 -0.25 -10.18 3.45
N GLU A 455 -1.53 -10.09 3.77
CA GLU A 455 -2.06 -9.07 4.69
C GLU A 455 -1.59 -9.30 6.12
N VAL A 456 -1.56 -10.56 6.59
CA VAL A 456 -0.96 -10.90 7.89
C VAL A 456 0.51 -10.49 7.90
N PHE A 457 1.26 -10.81 6.87
CA PHE A 457 2.66 -10.44 6.73
C PHE A 457 2.85 -8.92 6.79
N GLU A 458 2.07 -8.14 6.05
CA GLU A 458 2.12 -6.68 6.09
C GLU A 458 1.82 -6.13 7.48
N ASN A 459 0.72 -6.58 8.09
CA ASN A 459 0.31 -6.13 9.43
C ASN A 459 1.36 -6.45 10.50
N VAL A 460 2.03 -7.60 10.39
CA VAL A 460 3.09 -8.01 11.30
C VAL A 460 4.36 -7.20 11.08
N ILE A 461 4.84 -7.13 9.85
CA ILE A 461 6.09 -6.47 9.51
C ILE A 461 5.99 -4.95 9.65
N GLN A 462 4.90 -4.33 9.18
CA GLN A 462 4.67 -2.90 9.37
C GLN A 462 4.55 -2.52 10.84
N GLY A 463 3.85 -3.33 11.63
CA GLY A 463 3.78 -3.13 13.07
C GLY A 463 5.16 -3.22 13.76
N GLN A 464 6.04 -4.10 13.30
CA GLN A 464 7.42 -4.19 13.79
C GLN A 464 8.26 -2.99 13.38
N VAL A 465 8.16 -2.55 12.13
CA VAL A 465 8.90 -1.40 11.61
C VAL A 465 8.52 -0.11 12.34
N THR A 466 7.21 0.12 12.56
CA THR A 466 6.74 1.30 13.32
C THR A 466 7.23 1.28 14.78
N ASN A 467 7.34 0.11 15.38
CA ASN A 467 7.86 -0.04 16.75
C ASN A 467 9.37 0.12 16.85
N ARG A 468 10.13 -0.42 15.90
CA ARG A 468 11.60 -0.41 15.92
C ARG A 468 12.19 0.90 15.46
N CYS A 469 11.58 1.61 14.51
CA CYS A 469 12.04 2.93 14.11
C CYS A 469 11.94 3.97 15.21
N ALA A 470 11.14 3.71 16.26
CA ALA A 470 11.12 4.55 17.46
C ALA A 470 12.34 4.32 18.37
N SER A 471 13.01 3.17 18.28
CA SER A 471 14.11 2.77 19.19
C SER A 471 15.49 2.66 18.53
N ILE A 472 15.55 2.49 17.22
CA ILE A 472 16.82 2.29 16.50
C ILE A 472 16.79 3.19 15.27
N GLY A 473 17.44 4.35 15.35
CA GLY A 473 17.47 5.34 14.28
C GLY A 473 17.68 4.72 12.89
N ASN A 474 16.82 5.08 11.96
CA ASN A 474 16.92 4.98 10.49
C ASN A 474 17.68 3.78 9.91
N TRP A 475 17.21 2.56 10.08
CA TRP A 475 17.82 1.44 9.39
C TRP A 475 17.04 1.04 8.13
N ALA A 476 17.81 0.65 7.10
CA ALA A 476 17.40 0.35 5.74
C ALA A 476 16.26 -0.69 5.57
N ALA A 477 15.97 -1.51 6.56
CA ALA A 477 14.81 -2.40 6.57
C ALA A 477 13.47 -1.63 6.45
N SER A 478 13.42 -0.41 7.00
CA SER A 478 12.25 0.46 6.86
C SER A 478 12.08 0.99 5.43
N GLY A 479 13.16 1.20 4.68
CA GLY A 479 13.10 1.70 3.30
C GLY A 479 12.52 0.69 2.30
N ILE A 480 12.86 -0.59 2.44
CA ILE A 480 12.40 -1.64 1.51
C ILE A 480 10.90 -1.92 1.68
N ILE A 481 10.40 -1.93 2.91
CA ILE A 481 9.00 -2.26 3.21
C ILE A 481 8.09 -1.04 3.07
N ARG A 482 8.61 0.17 3.29
CA ARG A 482 7.84 1.43 3.18
C ARG A 482 7.68 1.93 1.75
N GLN A 483 8.62 1.68 0.89
CA GLN A 483 8.42 1.92 -0.53
C GLN A 483 7.57 0.76 -1.05
N ASN A 484 6.34 0.91 -1.34
CA ASN A 484 5.47 -0.10 -1.96
C ASN A 484 6.07 -0.75 -3.23
N SER A 485 7.35 -0.57 -3.46
CA SER A 485 8.13 -1.08 -4.59
C SER A 485 8.08 -2.60 -4.75
N TYR A 486 7.93 -3.35 -3.66
CA TYR A 486 7.72 -4.79 -3.75
C TYR A 486 6.31 -5.14 -4.28
N LYS A 487 5.33 -4.27 -4.07
CA LYS A 487 3.98 -4.42 -4.63
C LYS A 487 3.96 -4.11 -6.13
N GLU A 488 4.90 -3.31 -6.61
CA GLU A 488 5.02 -2.89 -8.00
C GLU A 488 5.98 -3.77 -8.81
N SER A 489 6.89 -4.48 -8.15
CA SER A 489 7.85 -5.36 -8.80
C SER A 489 7.42 -6.82 -8.71
N VAL A 490 7.19 -7.47 -9.86
CA VAL A 490 6.84 -8.90 -9.91
C VAL A 490 7.86 -9.77 -9.19
N GLY A 491 9.15 -9.54 -9.41
CA GLY A 491 10.22 -10.35 -8.79
C GLY A 491 10.28 -10.21 -7.27
N TYR A 492 10.27 -8.98 -6.78
CA TYR A 492 10.22 -8.69 -5.35
C TYR A 492 8.92 -9.18 -4.73
N GLY A 493 7.79 -8.87 -5.39
CA GLY A 493 6.49 -9.31 -4.95
C GLY A 493 6.34 -10.82 -4.87
N ALA A 494 6.89 -11.56 -5.85
CA ALA A 494 6.86 -13.03 -5.85
C ALA A 494 7.62 -13.62 -4.65
N MET A 495 8.73 -13.01 -4.30
CA MET A 495 9.54 -13.47 -3.18
C MET A 495 8.89 -13.16 -1.84
N MET A 496 8.38 -11.95 -1.67
CA MET A 496 7.62 -11.58 -0.47
C MET A 496 6.38 -12.45 -0.31
N ALA A 497 5.64 -12.71 -1.40
CA ALA A 497 4.49 -13.60 -1.38
C ALA A 497 4.88 -15.04 -1.00
N THR A 498 6.01 -15.54 -1.49
CA THR A 498 6.49 -16.89 -1.15
C THR A 498 6.81 -17.00 0.35
N VAL A 499 7.46 -15.99 0.93
CA VAL A 499 7.73 -15.94 2.38
C VAL A 499 6.42 -15.84 3.15
N ALA A 500 5.52 -14.91 2.77
CA ALA A 500 4.24 -14.72 3.43
C ALA A 500 3.39 -15.99 3.39
N ASN A 501 3.25 -16.61 2.21
CA ASN A 501 2.44 -17.82 2.02
C ASN A 501 2.96 -19.00 2.84
N LYS A 502 4.27 -19.10 3.02
CA LYS A 502 4.87 -20.21 3.77
C LYS A 502 4.89 -19.94 5.27
N TYR A 503 5.24 -18.72 5.69
CA TYR A 503 5.35 -18.39 7.11
C TYR A 503 3.99 -18.22 7.78
N PHE A 504 3.03 -17.59 7.09
CA PHE A 504 1.67 -17.37 7.56
C PHE A 504 0.63 -18.28 6.90
N ASP A 505 1.04 -19.48 6.44
CA ASP A 505 0.10 -20.53 6.02
C ASP A 505 -0.93 -20.81 7.13
N ASN A 506 -0.45 -20.91 8.38
CA ASN A 506 -1.28 -20.72 9.56
C ASN A 506 -1.25 -19.24 9.99
N PRO A 507 -2.29 -18.45 9.73
CA PRO A 507 -2.32 -17.03 10.07
C PRO A 507 -2.34 -16.75 11.57
N TYR A 508 -2.71 -17.77 12.38
CA TYR A 508 -2.77 -17.71 13.84
C TYR A 508 -1.45 -18.14 14.50
N ARG A 509 -0.41 -18.33 13.70
CA ARG A 509 0.91 -18.69 14.23
C ARG A 509 1.43 -17.60 15.14
N THR A 510 1.85 -17.98 16.36
CA THR A 510 2.54 -17.08 17.28
C THR A 510 3.85 -16.60 16.69
N PHE A 511 4.09 -15.31 16.75
CA PHE A 511 5.35 -14.71 16.35
C PHE A 511 5.83 -13.72 17.40
N ASN A 512 7.15 -13.55 17.48
CA ASN A 512 7.77 -12.57 18.35
C ASN A 512 7.85 -11.22 17.63
N SER A 513 7.15 -10.21 18.16
CA SER A 513 7.16 -8.85 17.58
C SER A 513 8.53 -8.15 17.66
N GLU A 514 9.46 -8.66 18.44
CA GLU A 514 10.80 -8.09 18.61
C GLU A 514 11.87 -8.80 17.77
N SER A 515 11.48 -9.82 16.99
CA SER A 515 12.38 -10.61 16.18
C SER A 515 11.83 -10.78 14.77
N ASP A 516 12.67 -10.64 13.75
CA ASP A 516 12.28 -10.88 12.36
C ASP A 516 11.99 -12.36 12.16
N LEU A 517 10.75 -12.67 11.73
CA LEU A 517 10.31 -14.02 11.41
C LEU A 517 10.65 -15.05 12.51
N ASN A 518 10.55 -14.65 13.79
CA ASN A 518 10.94 -15.43 14.98
C ASN A 518 12.41 -15.88 14.97
N ALA A 519 13.30 -15.17 14.28
CA ALA A 519 14.68 -15.56 14.03
C ALA A 519 14.82 -16.97 13.40
N ASP A 520 13.80 -17.42 12.66
CA ASP A 520 13.83 -18.72 11.97
C ASP A 520 14.94 -18.71 10.90
N PRO A 521 15.93 -19.60 11.00
CA PRO A 521 17.08 -19.55 10.10
C PRO A 521 16.73 -19.85 8.64
N TYR A 522 15.67 -20.61 8.39
CA TYR A 522 15.19 -20.85 7.02
C TYR A 522 14.68 -19.56 6.36
N PHE A 523 13.81 -18.83 7.05
CA PHE A 523 13.23 -17.60 6.51
C PHE A 523 14.25 -16.47 6.44
N LEU A 524 15.13 -16.34 7.43
CA LEU A 524 16.24 -15.38 7.39
C LEU A 524 17.22 -15.69 6.25
N GLY A 525 17.52 -16.97 6.04
CA GLY A 525 18.36 -17.40 4.94
C GLY A 525 17.71 -17.20 3.57
N TYR A 526 16.42 -17.46 3.45
CA TYR A 526 15.69 -17.31 2.20
C TYR A 526 15.48 -15.83 1.84
N TYR A 527 14.99 -15.03 2.76
CA TYR A 527 14.54 -13.65 2.50
C TYR A 527 15.71 -12.65 2.37
N PRO A 528 16.49 -12.30 3.40
CA PRO A 528 17.53 -11.30 3.25
C PRO A 528 18.82 -11.82 2.60
N VAL A 529 19.24 -13.05 2.89
CA VAL A 529 20.53 -13.59 2.41
C VAL A 529 20.40 -14.24 1.05
N GLY A 530 19.36 -15.05 0.85
CA GLY A 530 19.17 -15.81 -0.39
C GLY A 530 19.02 -14.94 -1.62
N MET A 531 18.29 -13.82 -1.51
CA MET A 531 18.14 -12.86 -2.62
C MET A 531 19.45 -12.23 -3.03
N HIS A 532 20.18 -11.75 -2.04
CA HIS A 532 21.47 -11.12 -2.28
C HIS A 532 22.42 -12.11 -2.99
N LEU A 533 22.49 -13.34 -2.49
CA LEU A 533 23.34 -14.38 -3.08
C LEU A 533 22.86 -14.82 -4.46
N TYR A 534 21.55 -14.87 -4.67
CA TYR A 534 20.98 -15.19 -6.00
C TYR A 534 21.37 -14.12 -7.03
N GLY A 535 21.13 -12.85 -6.74
CA GLY A 535 21.49 -11.74 -7.62
C GLY A 535 22.99 -11.67 -7.87
N PHE A 536 23.81 -11.86 -6.82
CA PHE A 536 25.26 -11.90 -6.94
C PHE A 536 25.74 -13.06 -7.83
N ALA A 537 25.19 -14.26 -7.67
CA ALA A 537 25.56 -15.41 -8.49
C ALA A 537 25.14 -15.24 -9.96
N GLN A 538 23.97 -14.69 -10.24
CA GLN A 538 23.57 -14.33 -11.62
C GLN A 538 24.53 -13.32 -12.23
N TRP A 539 24.85 -12.25 -11.52
CA TRP A 539 25.80 -11.25 -11.97
C TRP A 539 27.18 -11.89 -12.28
N LEU A 540 27.65 -12.80 -11.43
CA LEU A 540 28.92 -13.53 -11.68
C LEU A 540 28.87 -14.39 -12.95
N ILE A 541 27.73 -15.05 -13.21
CA ILE A 541 27.55 -15.83 -14.46
C ILE A 541 27.60 -14.92 -15.68
N GLU A 542 26.84 -13.81 -15.65
CA GLU A 542 26.78 -12.84 -16.75
C GLU A 542 28.16 -12.22 -17.03
N GLN A 543 28.84 -11.73 -15.99
CA GLN A 543 30.15 -11.13 -16.11
C GLN A 543 31.19 -12.15 -16.55
N GLY A 544 31.13 -13.37 -16.00
CA GLY A 544 32.04 -14.44 -16.36
C GLY A 544 31.94 -14.85 -17.83
N LYS A 545 30.72 -14.94 -18.36
CA LYS A 545 30.45 -15.17 -19.79
C LYS A 545 30.97 -14.00 -20.65
N ALA A 546 30.58 -12.77 -20.27
CA ALA A 546 30.95 -11.57 -21.04
C ALA A 546 32.48 -11.37 -21.14
N LEU A 547 33.21 -11.70 -20.08
CA LEU A 547 34.66 -11.57 -20.01
C LEU A 547 35.42 -12.83 -20.48
N GLY A 548 34.71 -13.90 -20.85
CA GLY A 548 35.26 -15.14 -21.34
C GLY A 548 36.07 -15.94 -20.31
N PHE A 549 35.73 -15.79 -19.02
CA PHE A 549 36.39 -16.54 -17.95
C PHE A 549 36.03 -18.03 -18.05
N LYS A 550 37.01 -18.89 -17.82
CA LYS A 550 36.80 -20.35 -17.76
C LYS A 550 36.50 -20.82 -16.35
N THR A 551 37.08 -20.16 -15.35
CA THR A 551 36.97 -20.55 -13.96
C THR A 551 36.83 -19.31 -13.08
N LEU A 552 35.93 -19.35 -12.11
CA LEU A 552 35.79 -18.39 -11.02
C LEU A 552 36.25 -19.03 -9.72
N TYR A 553 37.11 -18.32 -9.01
CA TYR A 553 37.65 -18.78 -7.74
C TYR A 553 36.94 -18.10 -6.55
N PHE A 554 36.38 -18.91 -5.69
CA PHE A 554 35.71 -18.46 -4.47
C PHE A 554 36.62 -18.63 -3.27
N MET A 555 36.98 -17.54 -2.65
CA MET A 555 37.92 -17.56 -1.53
C MET A 555 37.26 -18.00 -0.23
N SER A 556 37.93 -18.89 0.51
CA SER A 556 37.49 -19.27 1.83
C SER A 556 37.57 -18.04 2.77
N ARG A 557 36.67 -17.88 3.62
CA ARG A 557 35.53 -18.56 4.20
C ARG A 557 34.24 -18.00 3.57
N ASP A 558 34.25 -16.71 3.24
CA ASP A 558 33.09 -15.94 2.79
C ASP A 558 32.60 -16.38 1.41
N GLY A 559 33.48 -16.90 0.54
CA GLY A 559 33.09 -17.41 -0.77
C GLY A 559 32.38 -18.77 -0.78
N TYR A 560 32.31 -19.49 0.35
CA TYR A 560 31.74 -20.84 0.36
C TYR A 560 30.24 -20.85 0.00
N LEU A 561 29.43 -20.05 0.69
CA LEU A 561 28.00 -19.98 0.44
C LEU A 561 27.66 -19.38 -0.94
N PRO A 562 28.28 -18.27 -1.38
CA PRO A 562 28.16 -17.78 -2.75
C PRO A 562 28.48 -18.83 -3.81
N MET A 563 29.55 -19.61 -3.61
CA MET A 563 29.93 -20.68 -4.53
C MET A 563 28.84 -21.76 -4.66
N LEU A 564 28.21 -22.16 -3.55
CA LEU A 564 27.13 -23.17 -3.58
C LEU A 564 25.95 -22.66 -4.38
N VAL A 565 25.56 -21.40 -4.18
CA VAL A 565 24.47 -20.77 -4.94
C VAL A 565 24.85 -20.63 -6.42
N TYR A 566 26.08 -20.16 -6.70
CA TYR A 566 26.58 -20.04 -8.06
C TYR A 566 26.53 -21.39 -8.79
N ARG A 567 27.10 -22.47 -8.21
CA ARG A 567 27.08 -23.81 -8.81
C ARG A 567 25.66 -24.26 -9.15
N LYS A 568 24.73 -24.03 -8.24
CA LYS A 568 23.32 -24.40 -8.44
C LYS A 568 22.63 -23.66 -9.60
N LEU A 569 22.97 -22.40 -9.81
CA LEU A 569 22.47 -21.63 -10.94
C LEU A 569 23.20 -22.00 -12.23
N ALA A 570 24.51 -22.13 -12.18
CA ALA A 570 25.38 -22.48 -13.32
C ALA A 570 25.04 -23.85 -13.94
N GLU A 571 24.47 -24.81 -13.18
CA GLU A 571 23.96 -26.08 -13.70
C GLU A 571 22.94 -25.91 -14.86
N LYS A 572 22.21 -24.80 -14.86
CA LYS A 572 21.18 -24.48 -15.86
C LYS A 572 21.64 -23.53 -16.96
N GLU A 573 22.89 -23.06 -16.87
CA GLU A 573 23.42 -22.02 -17.72
C GLU A 573 24.50 -22.56 -18.63
N LYS A 574 24.25 -22.50 -19.95
CA LYS A 574 25.21 -22.87 -20.95
C LYS A 574 26.41 -21.91 -20.92
N ASP A 575 27.64 -22.44 -21.03
CA ASP A 575 28.88 -21.68 -21.05
C ASP A 575 29.19 -20.86 -19.77
N ALA A 576 28.58 -21.21 -18.63
CA ALA A 576 28.93 -20.61 -17.35
C ALA A 576 30.36 -21.06 -16.92
N PRO A 577 31.20 -20.15 -16.39
CA PRO A 577 32.50 -20.51 -15.83
C PRO A 577 32.42 -21.59 -14.75
N GLN A 578 33.43 -22.45 -14.66
CA GLN A 578 33.52 -23.42 -13.56
C GLN A 578 33.81 -22.70 -12.24
N ALA A 579 33.29 -23.25 -11.13
CA ALA A 579 33.50 -22.69 -9.81
C ALA A 579 34.44 -23.54 -8.97
N GLU A 580 35.57 -22.95 -8.54
CA GLU A 580 36.59 -23.56 -7.71
C GLU A 580 36.67 -22.86 -6.35
N TYR A 581 36.85 -23.65 -5.27
CA TYR A 581 37.00 -23.11 -3.92
C TYR A 581 38.48 -23.07 -3.51
N ILE A 582 38.98 -21.89 -3.16
CA ILE A 582 40.34 -21.72 -2.72
C ILE A 582 40.44 -21.58 -1.20
N TYR A 583 41.17 -22.46 -0.59
CA TYR A 583 41.53 -22.36 0.83
C TYR A 583 42.57 -21.27 1.04
N SER A 584 42.16 -20.13 1.54
CA SER A 584 43.04 -19.00 1.83
C SER A 584 42.59 -18.29 3.11
N SER A 585 43.50 -17.62 3.78
CA SER A 585 43.21 -16.76 4.91
C SER A 585 44.11 -15.54 4.91
N ARG A 586 43.64 -14.43 5.52
CA ARG A 586 44.48 -13.25 5.73
C ARG A 586 45.78 -13.62 6.44
N LYS A 587 45.68 -14.49 7.45
CA LYS A 587 46.83 -14.97 8.22
C LYS A 587 47.85 -15.69 7.38
N ALA A 588 47.44 -16.43 6.33
CA ALA A 588 48.32 -17.12 5.41
C ALA A 588 48.91 -16.16 4.37
N LEU A 589 48.16 -15.14 3.93
CA LEU A 589 48.59 -14.25 2.85
C LEU A 589 49.38 -13.02 3.32
N MET A 590 49.07 -12.48 4.52
CA MET A 590 49.70 -11.26 5.03
C MET A 590 51.23 -11.30 5.10
N PRO A 591 51.87 -12.39 5.50
CA PRO A 591 53.35 -12.47 5.50
C PRO A 591 54.00 -12.29 4.12
N TYR A 592 53.24 -12.57 3.03
CA TYR A 592 53.75 -12.45 1.66
C TYR A 592 53.43 -11.09 1.04
N ILE A 593 52.46 -10.37 1.58
CA ILE A 593 51.98 -9.06 1.06
C ILE A 593 52.74 -7.93 1.75
N ILE A 594 52.97 -8.03 3.05
CA ILE A 594 53.67 -7.01 3.85
C ILE A 594 55.17 -7.27 3.69
N LYS A 595 55.83 -6.50 2.82
CA LYS A 595 57.28 -6.60 2.54
C LYS A 595 58.15 -5.70 3.44
N THR A 596 57.52 -4.92 4.31
CA THR A 596 58.23 -4.03 5.27
C THR A 596 57.66 -4.19 6.67
N PRO A 597 58.49 -4.19 7.73
CA PRO A 597 58.03 -4.27 9.10
C PRO A 597 57.22 -3.04 9.54
#